data_df9e7240db99f759e4a5614cb97cb80f
#
_entry.id   df9e7240db99f759e4a5614cb97cb80f
#
_cell.length_a   1.000
_cell.length_b   1.000
_cell.length_c   1.000
_cell.angle_alpha   90.00
_cell.angle_beta   90.00
_cell.angle_gamma   90.00
#
_symmetry.space_group_name_H-M   'P 1'
#
loop_
_entity.id
_entity.type
_entity.pdbx_description
1 polymer ?
#
loop_
_entity_poly.entity_id
_entity_poly.type
_entity_poly.pdbx_seq_one_letter_code
_entity_poly.pdbx_strand_id
1 'polypeptide(L)'
;MLNLRTRLIVITFITLVISWVMGEAFSATVGWMTAVICLALLLIHQLWHASKLTVLLLSPSYGEVPVAMGIWGEIYYRLHKLVKGWRDQVLEVEQQHQRFIQAIQASPNGVVMLNEDDQIEWCNAIAEKHFGLNARRDAMQRITHILRKPAFVQYIIRQNYREPVKLTGMGDFEQFSLEVQIFPYGDKQKLVLSQDISQIEKTDAMR
;
A
#
# COMPACT_ATOMS: atom_id res chain seq x y z
N MET A 1 13.64 -23.35 26.92
CA MET A 1 13.06 -23.81 25.63
C MET A 1 14.04 -24.74 24.96
N LEU A 2 13.70 -26.03 24.77
CA LEU A 2 14.60 -26.97 24.11
C LEU A 2 14.78 -26.53 22.64
N ASN A 3 16.04 -26.38 22.21
CA ASN A 3 16.39 -26.03 20.84
C ASN A 3 15.82 -27.04 19.86
N LEU A 4 15.49 -26.61 18.66
CA LEU A 4 14.96 -27.42 17.56
C LEU A 4 15.75 -28.74 17.37
N ARG A 5 17.09 -28.60 17.42
CA ARG A 5 18.04 -29.72 17.31
C ARG A 5 17.87 -30.75 18.43
N THR A 6 17.68 -30.33 19.70
CA THR A 6 17.51 -31.21 20.82
C THR A 6 16.20 -31.98 20.76
N ARG A 7 15.10 -31.38 20.26
CA ARG A 7 13.82 -32.09 20.09
C ARG A 7 13.91 -33.16 19.00
N LEU A 8 14.53 -32.87 17.87
CA LEU A 8 14.75 -33.85 16.81
C LEU A 8 15.61 -35.01 17.29
N ILE A 9 16.68 -34.74 18.03
CA ILE A 9 17.55 -35.78 18.62
C ILE A 9 16.78 -36.64 19.58
N VAL A 10 15.94 -36.06 20.45
CA VAL A 10 15.13 -36.81 21.40
C VAL A 10 14.11 -37.72 20.69
N ILE A 11 13.41 -37.23 19.68
CA ILE A 11 12.43 -38.02 18.92
C ILE A 11 13.12 -39.18 18.19
N THR A 12 14.23 -38.93 17.52
CA THR A 12 15.00 -39.98 16.82
C THR A 12 15.58 -40.99 17.82
N PHE A 13 16.06 -40.54 18.97
CA PHE A 13 16.53 -41.43 20.02
C PHE A 13 15.43 -42.34 20.58
N ILE A 14 14.25 -41.79 20.87
CA ILE A 14 13.09 -42.55 21.33
C ILE A 14 12.67 -43.58 20.29
N THR A 15 12.61 -43.26 19.01
CA THR A 15 12.26 -44.22 17.95
C THR A 15 13.29 -45.35 17.83
N LEU A 16 14.57 -45.08 17.98
CA LEU A 16 15.64 -46.07 17.99
C LEU A 16 15.54 -47.00 19.19
N VAL A 17 15.29 -46.46 20.39
CA VAL A 17 15.12 -47.24 21.62
C VAL A 17 13.91 -48.18 21.51
N ILE A 18 12.77 -47.68 21.05
CA ILE A 18 11.56 -48.50 20.84
C ILE A 18 11.83 -49.65 19.84
N SER A 19 12.47 -49.34 18.72
CA SER A 19 12.82 -50.35 17.71
C SER A 19 13.77 -51.42 18.26
N TRP A 20 14.77 -51.01 19.05
CA TRP A 20 15.71 -51.93 19.66
C TRP A 20 15.04 -52.86 20.68
N VAL A 21 14.22 -52.30 21.58
CA VAL A 21 13.47 -53.08 22.57
C VAL A 21 12.55 -54.11 21.91
N MET A 22 11.85 -53.70 20.82
CA MET A 22 10.96 -54.62 20.10
C MET A 22 11.75 -55.72 19.34
N GLY A 23 12.96 -55.40 18.89
CA GLY A 23 13.84 -56.37 18.24
C GLY A 23 14.33 -57.46 19.22
N GLU A 24 14.69 -57.09 20.45
CA GLU A 24 15.11 -58.01 21.52
C GLU A 24 13.94 -58.84 22.07
N ALA A 25 12.74 -58.22 22.20
CA ALA A 25 11.58 -58.87 22.81
C ALA A 25 10.92 -59.90 21.90
N PHE A 26 10.95 -59.73 20.59
CA PHE A 26 10.22 -60.62 19.66
C PHE A 26 11.12 -61.24 18.61
N SER A 27 11.70 -60.43 17.70
CA SER A 27 12.69 -60.85 16.70
C SER A 27 13.32 -59.63 16.01
N ALA A 28 14.49 -59.78 15.42
CA ALA A 28 15.14 -58.71 14.67
C ALA A 28 14.27 -58.17 13.51
N THR A 29 13.46 -59.00 12.86
CA THR A 29 12.52 -58.57 11.81
C THR A 29 11.44 -57.66 12.31
N VAL A 30 10.88 -57.89 13.50
CA VAL A 30 9.89 -57.06 14.15
C VAL A 30 10.50 -55.69 14.52
N GLY A 31 11.74 -55.69 15.02
CA GLY A 31 12.47 -54.44 15.31
C GLY A 31 12.64 -53.54 14.06
N TRP A 32 13.02 -54.12 12.93
CA TRP A 32 13.11 -53.38 11.68
C TRP A 32 11.76 -52.87 11.16
N MET A 33 10.71 -53.69 11.24
CA MET A 33 9.35 -53.27 10.86
C MET A 33 8.85 -52.10 11.70
N THR A 34 9.05 -52.13 13.03
CA THR A 34 8.67 -51.02 13.92
C THR A 34 9.45 -49.74 13.62
N ALA A 35 10.74 -49.82 13.30
CA ALA A 35 11.53 -48.67 12.87
C ALA A 35 10.97 -48.02 11.61
N VAL A 36 10.66 -48.81 10.58
CA VAL A 36 10.11 -48.33 9.33
C VAL A 36 8.74 -47.68 9.51
N ILE A 37 7.87 -48.30 10.33
CA ILE A 37 6.55 -47.72 10.61
C ILE A 37 6.68 -46.40 11.38
N CYS A 38 7.50 -46.31 12.40
CA CYS A 38 7.73 -45.05 13.11
C CYS A 38 8.29 -43.96 12.22
N LEU A 39 9.24 -44.28 11.35
CA LEU A 39 9.81 -43.35 10.39
C LEU A 39 8.75 -42.85 9.41
N ALA A 40 7.93 -43.77 8.88
CA ALA A 40 6.84 -43.42 7.95
C ALA A 40 5.81 -42.47 8.60
N LEU A 41 5.42 -42.76 9.85
CA LEU A 41 4.50 -41.87 10.60
C LEU A 41 5.09 -40.48 10.82
N LEU A 42 6.37 -40.39 11.17
CA LEU A 42 7.07 -39.11 11.31
C LEU A 42 7.11 -38.33 9.97
N LEU A 43 7.40 -38.99 8.87
CA LEU A 43 7.40 -38.37 7.55
C LEU A 43 6.02 -37.88 7.16
N ILE A 44 4.98 -38.68 7.34
CA ILE A 44 3.59 -38.29 7.07
C ILE A 44 3.21 -37.05 7.89
N HIS A 45 3.56 -37.04 9.17
CA HIS A 45 3.32 -35.87 10.05
C HIS A 45 4.02 -34.63 9.56
N GLN A 46 5.27 -34.72 9.14
CA GLN A 46 6.02 -33.58 8.58
C GLN A 46 5.43 -33.08 7.26
N LEU A 47 5.09 -33.98 6.34
CA LEU A 47 4.48 -33.62 5.06
C LEU A 47 3.11 -32.93 5.25
N TRP A 48 2.31 -33.42 6.21
CA TRP A 48 1.01 -32.82 6.50
C TRP A 48 1.14 -31.38 7.01
N HIS A 49 2.10 -31.09 7.90
CA HIS A 49 2.36 -29.73 8.35
C HIS A 49 2.96 -28.85 7.24
N ALA A 50 3.84 -29.41 6.41
CA ALA A 50 4.39 -28.69 5.27
C ALA A 50 3.30 -28.31 4.25
N SER A 51 2.38 -29.24 3.96
CA SER A 51 1.25 -28.94 3.04
C SER A 51 0.32 -27.86 3.61
N LYS A 52 0.03 -27.90 4.92
CA LYS A 52 -0.74 -26.83 5.58
C LYS A 52 -0.05 -25.47 5.49
N LEU A 53 1.28 -25.44 5.65
CA LEU A 53 2.05 -24.20 5.51
C LEU A 53 1.95 -23.63 4.09
N THR A 54 2.04 -24.51 3.09
CA THR A 54 1.90 -24.10 1.68
C THR A 54 0.52 -23.51 1.39
N VAL A 55 -0.54 -24.15 1.89
CA VAL A 55 -1.92 -23.64 1.75
C VAL A 55 -2.07 -22.30 2.46
N LEU A 56 -1.51 -22.15 3.66
CA LEU A 56 -1.55 -20.88 4.40
C LEU A 56 -0.87 -19.73 3.66
N LEU A 57 0.26 -20.00 2.99
CA LEU A 57 1.00 -19.00 2.22
C LEU A 57 0.30 -18.60 0.92
N LEU A 58 -0.43 -19.54 0.30
CA LEU A 58 -1.15 -19.32 -0.95
C LEU A 58 -2.56 -18.74 -0.77
N SER A 59 -3.15 -18.90 0.43
CA SER A 59 -4.51 -18.40 0.70
C SER A 59 -4.47 -16.96 1.19
N PRO A 60 -5.24 -16.04 0.59
CA PRO A 60 -5.36 -14.65 1.08
C PRO A 60 -6.18 -14.53 2.38
N SER A 61 -6.84 -15.60 2.82
CA SER A 61 -7.67 -15.63 4.03
C SER A 61 -6.83 -16.02 5.25
N TYR A 62 -6.22 -15.03 5.87
CA TYR A 62 -5.39 -15.17 7.07
C TYR A 62 -6.22 -15.29 8.38
N GLY A 63 -7.36 -15.97 8.34
CA GLY A 63 -8.30 -15.96 9.46
C GLY A 63 -7.86 -16.77 10.68
N GLU A 64 -7.32 -17.96 10.50
CA GLU A 64 -6.99 -18.87 11.61
C GLU A 64 -5.61 -19.50 11.41
N VAL A 65 -4.69 -19.15 12.29
CA VAL A 65 -3.39 -19.83 12.37
C VAL A 65 -3.60 -21.21 12.97
N PRO A 66 -3.19 -22.29 12.29
CA PRO A 66 -3.33 -23.62 12.83
C PRO A 66 -2.61 -23.73 14.18
N VAL A 67 -3.34 -24.15 15.22
CA VAL A 67 -2.73 -24.44 16.50
C VAL A 67 -1.92 -25.72 16.35
N ALA A 68 -0.62 -25.60 16.40
CA ALA A 68 0.29 -26.74 16.35
C ALA A 68 1.22 -26.73 17.56
N MET A 69 1.53 -27.91 18.08
CA MET A 69 2.50 -28.07 19.16
C MET A 69 3.92 -28.23 18.60
N GLY A 70 4.90 -27.80 19.37
CA GLY A 70 6.31 -28.03 19.03
C GLY A 70 6.88 -27.07 18.01
N ILE A 71 7.64 -27.57 17.05
CA ILE A 71 8.38 -26.80 16.04
C ILE A 71 7.44 -26.05 15.12
N TRP A 72 6.39 -26.72 14.67
CA TRP A 72 5.41 -26.15 13.75
C TRP A 72 4.62 -25.01 14.38
N GLY A 73 4.33 -25.10 15.69
CA GLY A 73 3.69 -24.00 16.43
C GLY A 73 4.56 -22.76 16.46
N GLU A 74 5.86 -22.90 16.68
CA GLU A 74 6.81 -21.79 16.67
C GLU A 74 6.94 -21.16 15.26
N ILE A 75 7.00 -21.98 14.22
CA ILE A 75 7.05 -21.52 12.82
C ILE A 75 5.79 -20.74 12.46
N TYR A 76 4.61 -21.28 12.75
CA TYR A 76 3.34 -20.62 12.49
C TYR A 76 3.22 -19.30 13.26
N TYR A 77 3.61 -19.28 14.54
CA TYR A 77 3.58 -18.08 15.35
C TYR A 77 4.49 -16.97 14.77
N ARG A 78 5.73 -17.32 14.44
CA ARG A 78 6.68 -16.34 13.86
C ARG A 78 6.22 -15.83 12.50
N LEU A 79 5.75 -16.72 11.64
CA LEU A 79 5.22 -16.35 10.35
C LEU A 79 4.02 -15.41 10.48
N HIS A 80 3.07 -15.77 11.36
CA HIS A 80 1.92 -14.92 11.62
C HIS A 80 2.31 -13.53 12.11
N LYS A 81 3.25 -13.47 13.06
CA LYS A 81 3.74 -12.20 13.59
C LYS A 81 4.39 -11.32 12.50
N LEU A 82 5.18 -11.94 11.62
CA LEU A 82 5.78 -11.23 10.49
C LEU A 82 4.71 -10.69 9.52
N VAL A 83 3.83 -11.56 9.06
CA VAL A 83 2.76 -11.20 8.12
C VAL A 83 1.85 -10.12 8.71
N LYS A 84 1.49 -10.26 9.98
CA LYS A 84 0.69 -9.24 10.69
C LYS A 84 1.43 -7.90 10.74
N GLY A 85 2.71 -7.90 11.08
CA GLY A 85 3.51 -6.68 11.13
C GLY A 85 3.59 -5.96 9.77
N TRP A 86 3.80 -6.70 8.69
CA TRP A 86 3.79 -6.14 7.33
C TRP A 86 2.42 -5.56 6.95
N ARG A 87 1.35 -6.28 7.28
CA ARG A 87 -0.02 -5.83 7.01
C ARG A 87 -0.35 -4.54 7.76
N ASP A 88 0.02 -4.48 9.04
CA ASP A 88 -0.23 -3.30 9.87
C ASP A 88 0.52 -2.07 9.31
N GLN A 89 1.76 -2.25 8.83
CA GLN A 89 2.52 -1.19 8.17
C GLN A 89 1.88 -0.73 6.86
N VAL A 90 1.43 -1.66 6.02
CA VAL A 90 0.75 -1.32 4.76
C VAL A 90 -0.53 -0.55 5.03
N LEU A 91 -1.33 -1.00 6.01
CA LEU A 91 -2.57 -0.32 6.41
C LEU A 91 -2.30 1.08 6.98
N GLU A 92 -1.23 1.25 7.75
CA GLU A 92 -0.85 2.56 8.29
C GLU A 92 -0.48 3.54 7.18
N VAL A 93 0.34 3.11 6.22
CA VAL A 93 0.72 3.92 5.05
C VAL A 93 -0.50 4.29 4.21
N GLU A 94 -1.39 3.32 3.95
CA GLU A 94 -2.65 3.56 3.23
C GLU A 94 -3.53 4.58 3.96
N GLN A 95 -3.68 4.44 5.29
CA GLN A 95 -4.45 5.40 6.09
C GLN A 95 -3.83 6.80 6.07
N GLN A 96 -2.50 6.92 6.15
CA GLN A 96 -1.82 8.21 6.05
C GLN A 96 -2.06 8.85 4.68
N HIS A 97 -1.95 8.06 3.61
CA HIS A 97 -2.23 8.52 2.26
C HIS A 97 -3.68 9.01 2.11
N GLN A 98 -4.64 8.24 2.61
CA GLN A 98 -6.06 8.62 2.59
C GLN A 98 -6.33 9.91 3.37
N ARG A 99 -5.74 10.07 4.55
CA ARG A 99 -5.85 11.31 5.35
C ARG A 99 -5.28 12.52 4.61
N PHE A 100 -4.15 12.35 3.93
CA PHE A 100 -3.53 13.40 3.14
C PHE A 100 -4.44 13.84 1.98
N ILE A 101 -4.97 12.89 1.22
CA ILE A 101 -5.93 13.18 0.14
C ILE A 101 -7.18 13.87 0.67
N GLN A 102 -7.75 13.41 1.80
CA GLN A 102 -8.89 14.05 2.43
C GLN A 102 -8.60 15.50 2.87
N ALA A 103 -7.43 15.77 3.42
CA ALA A 103 -7.03 17.11 3.81
C ALA A 103 -6.93 18.06 2.61
N ILE A 104 -6.36 17.60 1.49
CA ILE A 104 -6.29 18.39 0.25
C ILE A 104 -7.69 18.57 -0.36
N GLN A 105 -8.56 17.57 -0.30
CA GLN A 105 -9.94 17.69 -0.77
C GLN A 105 -10.76 18.69 0.06
N ALA A 106 -10.47 18.82 1.34
CA ALA A 106 -11.11 19.79 2.24
C ALA A 106 -10.54 21.22 2.12
N SER A 107 -9.45 21.42 1.35
CA SER A 107 -8.86 22.74 1.11
C SER A 107 -9.85 23.65 0.40
N PRO A 108 -9.97 24.94 0.81
CA PRO A 108 -10.76 25.92 0.06
C PRO A 108 -10.11 26.32 -1.26
N ASN A 109 -8.84 25.99 -1.46
CA ASN A 109 -8.11 26.26 -2.68
C ASN A 109 -8.21 25.11 -3.66
N GLY A 110 -8.30 25.43 -4.95
CA GLY A 110 -8.18 24.43 -6.00
C GLY A 110 -6.74 23.94 -6.11
N VAL A 111 -6.55 22.63 -6.15
CA VAL A 111 -5.25 21.96 -6.26
C VAL A 111 -5.24 21.05 -7.46
N VAL A 112 -4.25 21.23 -8.35
CA VAL A 112 -4.01 20.32 -9.49
C VAL A 112 -2.56 19.87 -9.44
N MET A 113 -2.34 18.57 -9.56
CA MET A 113 -1.01 17.96 -9.69
C MET A 113 -0.74 17.66 -11.16
N LEU A 114 0.40 18.10 -11.65
CA LEU A 114 0.85 17.89 -13.02
C LEU A 114 2.14 17.07 -13.02
N ASN A 115 2.26 16.18 -14.00
CA ASN A 115 3.51 15.47 -14.28
C ASN A 115 4.52 16.37 -15.03
N GLU A 116 5.65 15.80 -15.43
CA GLU A 116 6.72 16.50 -16.17
C GLU A 116 6.29 17.04 -17.53
N ASP A 117 5.26 16.44 -18.16
CA ASP A 117 4.68 16.80 -19.45
C ASP A 117 3.50 17.80 -19.35
N ASP A 118 3.26 18.37 -18.17
CA ASP A 118 2.12 19.25 -17.86
C ASP A 118 0.75 18.55 -17.99
N GLN A 119 0.70 17.22 -17.82
CA GLN A 119 -0.53 16.46 -17.82
C GLN A 119 -1.10 16.37 -16.41
N ILE A 120 -2.42 16.39 -16.30
CA ILE A 120 -3.14 16.33 -15.04
C ILE A 120 -3.06 14.90 -14.48
N GLU A 121 -2.34 14.74 -13.37
CA GLU A 121 -2.32 13.47 -12.63
C GLU A 121 -3.48 13.39 -11.63
N TRP A 122 -3.78 14.53 -11.00
CA TRP A 122 -4.82 14.59 -9.97
C TRP A 122 -5.31 16.03 -9.77
N CYS A 123 -6.58 16.17 -9.37
CA CYS A 123 -7.13 17.44 -8.93
C CYS A 123 -8.17 17.24 -7.81
N ASN A 124 -8.36 18.27 -6.98
CA ASN A 124 -9.43 18.27 -5.97
C ASN A 124 -10.74 18.84 -6.53
N ALA A 125 -11.83 18.65 -5.80
CA ALA A 125 -13.17 19.11 -6.20
C ALA A 125 -13.27 20.64 -6.39
N ILE A 126 -12.45 21.40 -5.69
CA ILE A 126 -12.40 22.87 -5.86
C ILE A 126 -11.72 23.25 -7.18
N ALA A 127 -10.64 22.57 -7.56
CA ALA A 127 -10.02 22.79 -8.85
C ALA A 127 -10.94 22.41 -10.02
N GLU A 128 -11.74 21.32 -9.87
CA GLU A 128 -12.75 20.99 -10.87
C GLU A 128 -13.72 22.16 -11.09
N LYS A 129 -14.19 22.79 -10.01
CA LYS A 129 -15.07 23.96 -10.09
C LYS A 129 -14.39 25.20 -10.65
N HIS A 130 -13.17 25.51 -10.18
CA HIS A 130 -12.43 26.71 -10.60
C HIS A 130 -12.05 26.68 -12.07
N PHE A 131 -11.67 25.53 -12.59
CA PHE A 131 -11.13 25.38 -13.93
C PHE A 131 -12.08 24.71 -14.91
N GLY A 132 -13.25 24.21 -14.44
CA GLY A 132 -14.18 23.42 -15.26
C GLY A 132 -13.59 22.06 -15.65
N LEU A 133 -12.72 21.51 -14.81
CA LEU A 133 -12.09 20.21 -15.01
C LEU A 133 -13.02 19.08 -14.59
N ASN A 134 -12.75 17.89 -15.12
CA ASN A 134 -13.31 16.64 -14.62
C ASN A 134 -12.18 15.65 -14.36
N ALA A 135 -11.96 15.27 -13.11
CA ALA A 135 -10.84 14.44 -12.69
C ALA A 135 -10.71 13.12 -13.45
N ARG A 136 -11.84 12.54 -13.91
CA ARG A 136 -11.83 11.28 -14.67
C ARG A 136 -11.63 11.46 -16.16
N ARG A 137 -12.31 12.45 -16.74
CA ARG A 137 -12.28 12.70 -18.20
C ARG A 137 -10.97 13.33 -18.63
N ASP A 138 -10.46 14.24 -17.81
CA ASP A 138 -9.34 15.10 -18.17
C ASP A 138 -8.01 14.60 -17.58
N ALA A 139 -8.03 13.43 -16.91
CA ALA A 139 -6.81 12.74 -16.46
C ALA A 139 -5.85 12.49 -17.62
N MET A 140 -4.55 12.70 -17.38
CA MET A 140 -3.45 12.55 -18.35
C MET A 140 -3.55 13.46 -19.58
N GLN A 141 -4.46 14.43 -19.60
CA GLN A 141 -4.48 15.48 -20.62
C GLN A 141 -3.61 16.66 -20.19
N ARG A 142 -2.97 17.31 -21.15
CA ARG A 142 -2.22 18.54 -20.86
C ARG A 142 -3.16 19.63 -20.37
N ILE A 143 -2.83 20.24 -19.24
CA ILE A 143 -3.67 21.27 -18.63
C ILE A 143 -3.90 22.46 -19.58
N THR A 144 -2.93 22.79 -20.43
CA THR A 144 -3.03 23.87 -21.43
C THR A 144 -4.04 23.59 -22.55
N HIS A 145 -4.42 22.32 -22.77
CA HIS A 145 -5.47 21.97 -23.72
C HIS A 145 -6.86 22.30 -23.20
N ILE A 146 -7.02 22.29 -21.87
CA ILE A 146 -8.27 22.57 -21.18
C ILE A 146 -8.33 24.04 -20.81
N LEU A 147 -7.28 24.53 -20.12
CA LEU A 147 -7.12 25.93 -19.73
C LEU A 147 -6.42 26.73 -20.84
N ARG A 148 -7.19 27.18 -21.84
CA ARG A 148 -6.68 27.87 -23.01
C ARG A 148 -6.49 29.39 -22.84
N LYS A 149 -6.60 29.89 -21.60
CA LYS A 149 -6.38 31.34 -21.34
C LYS A 149 -4.93 31.73 -21.66
N PRO A 150 -4.69 32.74 -22.50
CA PRO A 150 -3.34 33.11 -22.93
C PRO A 150 -2.40 33.43 -21.77
N ALA A 151 -2.91 34.07 -20.71
CA ALA A 151 -2.14 34.37 -19.51
C ALA A 151 -1.62 33.12 -18.82
N PHE A 152 -2.45 32.08 -18.68
CA PHE A 152 -2.06 30.81 -18.06
C PHE A 152 -1.09 30.02 -18.95
N VAL A 153 -1.35 29.95 -20.25
CA VAL A 153 -0.47 29.24 -21.20
C VAL A 153 0.92 29.87 -21.21
N GLN A 154 1.00 31.22 -21.26
CA GLN A 154 2.28 31.93 -21.18
C GLN A 154 2.97 31.72 -19.81
N TYR A 155 2.21 31.63 -18.72
CA TYR A 155 2.75 31.38 -17.38
C TYR A 155 3.44 30.02 -17.30
N ILE A 156 2.85 28.98 -17.88
CA ILE A 156 3.47 27.65 -17.97
C ILE A 156 4.71 27.66 -18.87
N ILE A 157 4.62 28.29 -20.06
CA ILE A 157 5.74 28.32 -21.02
C ILE A 157 6.95 29.08 -20.48
N ARG A 158 6.72 30.21 -19.81
CA ARG A 158 7.80 31.06 -19.26
C ARG A 158 8.52 30.40 -18.08
N GLN A 159 7.90 29.42 -17.41
CA GLN A 159 8.44 28.73 -16.24
C GLN A 159 8.92 29.67 -15.10
N ASN A 160 8.41 30.88 -15.06
CA ASN A 160 8.70 31.85 -14.01
C ASN A 160 7.50 31.90 -13.05
N TYR A 161 7.57 31.11 -11.99
CA TYR A 161 6.48 30.92 -11.01
C TYR A 161 6.66 31.77 -9.75
N ARG A 162 7.47 32.83 -9.80
CA ARG A 162 7.72 33.71 -8.64
C ARG A 162 6.47 34.50 -8.23
N GLU A 163 5.69 34.91 -9.21
CA GLU A 163 4.47 35.68 -8.98
C GLU A 163 3.26 34.90 -9.47
N PRO A 164 2.12 34.98 -8.75
CA PRO A 164 0.89 34.34 -9.20
C PRO A 164 0.33 35.04 -10.44
N VAL A 165 -0.44 34.33 -11.23
CA VAL A 165 -1.17 34.88 -12.38
C VAL A 165 -2.64 35.00 -12.03
N LYS A 166 -3.24 36.14 -12.34
CA LYS A 166 -4.68 36.37 -12.21
C LYS A 166 -5.40 35.91 -13.47
N LEU A 167 -6.44 35.12 -13.28
CA LEU A 167 -7.30 34.59 -14.33
C LEU A 167 -8.75 34.99 -14.03
N THR A 168 -9.40 35.67 -14.98
CA THR A 168 -10.81 36.07 -14.87
C THR A 168 -11.67 35.28 -15.82
N GLY A 169 -12.94 35.00 -15.46
CA GLY A 169 -13.92 34.34 -16.32
C GLY A 169 -13.52 32.90 -16.66
N MET A 170 -13.49 31.99 -15.67
CA MET A 170 -13.22 30.56 -15.85
C MET A 170 -14.39 29.73 -15.32
N GLY A 171 -14.65 28.59 -15.98
CA GLY A 171 -15.72 27.64 -15.61
C GLY A 171 -17.14 28.12 -16.00
N ASP A 172 -18.15 27.48 -15.42
CA ASP A 172 -19.57 27.78 -15.65
C ASP A 172 -20.02 29.14 -15.08
N PHE A 173 -19.12 29.83 -14.37
CA PHE A 173 -19.37 31.11 -13.71
C PHE A 173 -18.45 32.18 -14.23
N GLU A 174 -18.94 33.05 -15.12
CA GLU A 174 -18.21 34.20 -15.72
C GLU A 174 -17.66 35.22 -14.71
N GLN A 175 -17.89 35.05 -13.41
CA GLN A 175 -17.63 36.08 -12.38
C GLN A 175 -16.51 35.72 -11.38
N PHE A 176 -15.74 34.65 -11.59
CA PHE A 176 -14.64 34.33 -10.71
C PHE A 176 -13.35 35.03 -11.12
N SER A 177 -12.71 35.70 -10.19
CA SER A 177 -11.31 36.11 -10.27
C SER A 177 -10.47 35.11 -9.51
N LEU A 178 -9.66 34.33 -10.23
CA LEU A 178 -8.79 33.33 -9.65
C LEU A 178 -7.35 33.84 -9.63
N GLU A 179 -6.70 33.73 -8.48
CA GLU A 179 -5.25 33.82 -8.39
C GLU A 179 -4.66 32.41 -8.49
N VAL A 180 -3.78 32.20 -9.46
CA VAL A 180 -3.19 30.90 -9.74
C VAL A 180 -1.69 30.97 -9.58
N GLN A 181 -1.14 30.07 -8.75
CA GLN A 181 0.30 29.94 -8.53
C GLN A 181 0.76 28.52 -8.78
N ILE A 182 1.93 28.38 -9.40
CA ILE A 182 2.54 27.07 -9.70
C ILE A 182 3.77 26.88 -8.82
N PHE A 183 3.86 25.72 -8.18
CA PHE A 183 5.00 25.31 -7.37
C PHE A 183 5.63 24.05 -8.00
N PRO A 184 6.87 24.15 -8.51
CA PRO A 184 7.60 22.96 -8.93
C PRO A 184 7.93 22.09 -7.71
N TYR A 185 7.80 20.76 -7.85
CA TYR A 185 8.20 19.79 -6.83
C TYR A 185 8.69 18.50 -7.50
N GLY A 186 9.37 17.65 -6.74
CA GLY A 186 9.91 16.38 -7.25
C GLY A 186 10.76 16.54 -8.50
N ASP A 187 10.73 15.55 -9.37
CA ASP A 187 11.44 15.54 -10.65
C ASP A 187 10.59 16.19 -11.76
N LYS A 188 10.61 17.54 -11.82
CA LYS A 188 9.87 18.36 -12.82
C LYS A 188 8.35 18.33 -12.71
N GLN A 189 7.79 17.79 -11.66
CA GLN A 189 6.35 17.83 -11.37
C GLN A 189 5.95 19.26 -10.95
N LYS A 190 4.67 19.59 -11.09
CA LYS A 190 4.15 20.91 -10.76
C LYS A 190 2.85 20.81 -9.97
N LEU A 191 2.75 21.62 -8.92
CA LEU A 191 1.53 21.80 -8.16
C LEU A 191 0.92 23.14 -8.54
N VAL A 192 -0.29 23.13 -9.07
CA VAL A 192 -1.06 24.34 -9.43
C VAL A 192 -2.04 24.59 -8.30
N LEU A 193 -1.91 25.74 -7.63
CA LEU A 193 -2.87 26.24 -6.65
C LEU A 193 -3.73 27.31 -7.27
N SER A 194 -5.03 27.28 -7.03
CA SER A 194 -5.96 28.34 -7.41
C SER A 194 -6.76 28.81 -6.20
N GLN A 195 -6.81 30.11 -6.02
CA GLN A 195 -7.59 30.76 -4.95
C GLN A 195 -8.62 31.70 -5.59
N ASP A 196 -9.85 31.67 -5.08
CA ASP A 196 -10.87 32.65 -5.46
C ASP A 196 -10.62 33.96 -4.70
N ILE A 197 -10.31 35.01 -5.45
CA ILE A 197 -10.06 36.36 -4.93
C ILE A 197 -11.20 37.33 -5.25
N SER A 198 -12.33 36.86 -5.74
CA SER A 198 -13.47 37.69 -6.18
C SER A 198 -14.01 38.59 -5.08
N GLN A 199 -14.01 38.10 -3.82
CA GLN A 199 -14.45 38.89 -2.66
C GLN A 199 -13.45 40.00 -2.30
N ILE A 200 -12.17 39.71 -2.42
CA ILE A 200 -11.08 40.66 -2.12
C ILE A 200 -11.15 41.83 -3.11
N GLU A 201 -11.26 41.52 -4.40
CA GLU A 201 -11.34 42.52 -5.45
C GLU A 201 -12.61 43.41 -5.36
N LYS A 202 -13.75 42.83 -4.95
CA LYS A 202 -14.97 43.62 -4.70
C LYS A 202 -14.82 44.58 -3.53
N THR A 203 -14.10 44.19 -2.50
CA THR A 203 -13.86 45.04 -1.32
C THR A 203 -12.92 46.20 -1.65
N ASP A 204 -11.88 45.92 -2.43
CA ASP A 204 -10.92 46.96 -2.86
C ASP A 204 -11.53 47.94 -3.84
N ALA A 205 -12.44 47.49 -4.72
CA ALA A 205 -13.15 48.39 -5.65
C ALA A 205 -14.18 49.32 -4.98
N MET A 206 -14.55 49.05 -3.72
CA MET A 206 -15.47 49.90 -2.92
C MET A 206 -14.75 50.92 -2.03
N ARG A 207 -13.40 50.93 -2.01
CA ARG A 207 -12.57 51.90 -1.32
C ARG A 207 -12.10 52.98 -2.24
#